data_e253041aad2d50afa349152e57a1bb43
#
_entry.id   e253041aad2d50afa349152e57a1bb43
#
_cell.length_a   1.000
_cell.length_b   1.000
_cell.length_c   1.000
_cell.angle_alpha   90.00
_cell.angle_beta   90.00
_cell.angle_gamma   90.00
#
_symmetry.space_group_name_H-M   'P 1'
#
loop_
_entity.id
_entity.type
_entity.pdbx_description
1 polymer ?
#
loop_
_entity_poly.entity_id
_entity_poly.type
_entity_poly.pdbx_seq_one_letter_code
_entity_poly.pdbx_strand_id
1 'polypeptide(L)'
;GLEPRRITVQGDGVRLATYQWGNARGPTLLLVHGYPDSHEVWLPLVRELAADYRIIAYDVRGAGASEVPSRIRDYRLPRLANDLEAVIRALSPDRRVHLVAHDWGSIQSWEAVTEPRIQPLLASYTSISGPCLDHVGHWMRSRLRERRAGAYLQMLGQLLSSWYIAFFHTPLLPELTWRFGLARAWPSLLRRVEGIAKPHVSTTQLQDGQRGVRLYRANFISSLFRPRERHTDVPVHLVIPTRDRFVRPQLFDELTRWAPTLWRREVRAGHWQLLAEPQRLALWLREFVDREEPARRAS
;
A
#
# COMPACT_ATOMS: atom_id res chain seq x y z
N GLY A 1 -1.61 -26.75 3.61
CA GLY A 1 -2.06 -25.34 3.74
C GLY A 1 -0.95 -24.51 4.29
N LEU A 2 -0.82 -23.29 3.81
CA LEU A 2 0.18 -22.34 4.31
C LEU A 2 -0.37 -21.69 5.58
N GLU A 3 -0.24 -22.39 6.72
CA GLU A 3 -0.59 -21.79 8.02
C GLU A 3 0.47 -20.75 8.41
N PRO A 4 0.08 -19.53 8.75
CA PRO A 4 1.03 -18.52 9.19
C PRO A 4 1.50 -18.76 10.61
N ARG A 5 2.75 -18.44 10.88
CA ARG A 5 3.20 -18.19 12.25
C ARG A 5 2.72 -16.79 12.65
N ARG A 6 1.86 -16.71 13.64
CA ARG A 6 1.32 -15.44 14.16
C ARG A 6 2.18 -14.93 15.30
N ILE A 7 2.51 -13.64 15.26
CA ILE A 7 3.27 -12.95 16.30
C ILE A 7 2.62 -11.58 16.52
N THR A 8 2.49 -11.18 17.78
CA THR A 8 2.07 -9.81 18.10
C THR A 8 3.30 -8.94 18.25
N VAL A 9 3.34 -7.81 17.55
CA VAL A 9 4.41 -6.82 17.61
C VAL A 9 3.86 -5.54 18.25
N GLN A 10 4.62 -4.96 19.17
CA GLN A 10 4.29 -3.66 19.72
C GLN A 10 4.68 -2.57 18.72
N GLY A 11 3.68 -1.90 18.17
CA GLY A 11 3.84 -0.72 17.32
C GLY A 11 3.85 0.57 18.13
N ASP A 12 3.64 1.69 17.45
CA ASP A 12 3.58 3.03 18.07
C ASP A 12 2.26 3.22 18.84
N GLY A 13 2.24 2.72 20.08
CA GLY A 13 1.09 2.80 20.96
C GLY A 13 -0.07 1.85 20.64
N VAL A 14 0.15 0.86 19.77
CA VAL A 14 -0.83 -0.18 19.42
C VAL A 14 -0.15 -1.53 19.25
N ARG A 15 -0.89 -2.61 19.47
CA ARG A 15 -0.46 -3.98 19.19
C ARG A 15 -0.84 -4.33 17.75
N LEU A 16 0.12 -4.87 17.02
CA LEU A 16 -0.03 -5.25 15.62
C LEU A 16 -0.04 -6.78 15.49
N ALA A 17 -1.03 -7.31 14.80
CA ALA A 17 -1.06 -8.71 14.40
C ALA A 17 -0.17 -8.90 13.17
N THR A 18 0.83 -9.77 13.29
CA THR A 18 1.76 -10.10 12.21
C THR A 18 1.71 -11.57 11.86
N TYR A 19 2.03 -11.87 10.61
CA TYR A 19 1.92 -13.20 10.01
C TYR A 19 3.18 -13.49 9.22
N GLN A 20 3.72 -14.70 9.39
CA GLN A 20 4.93 -15.12 8.69
C GLN A 20 4.71 -16.44 7.97
N TRP A 21 5.24 -16.54 6.75
CA TRP A 21 5.22 -17.74 5.91
C TRP A 21 6.56 -17.95 5.22
N GLY A 22 6.71 -19.11 4.67
CA GLY A 22 7.69 -19.41 3.64
C GLY A 22 9.08 -19.79 4.13
N ASN A 23 10.05 -19.59 3.25
CA ASN A 23 11.43 -20.04 3.43
C ASN A 23 12.21 -19.04 4.29
N ALA A 24 12.50 -19.42 5.53
CA ALA A 24 13.25 -18.58 6.48
C ALA A 24 14.65 -18.15 6.00
N ARG A 25 15.24 -18.90 5.03
CA ARG A 25 16.56 -18.60 4.44
C ARG A 25 16.45 -17.67 3.21
N GLY A 26 15.27 -17.53 2.63
CA GLY A 26 15.01 -16.69 1.47
C GLY A 26 15.13 -15.19 1.77
N PRO A 27 15.15 -14.34 0.73
CA PRO A 27 15.00 -12.88 0.91
C PRO A 27 13.71 -12.59 1.66
N THR A 28 13.72 -11.52 2.46
CA THR A 28 12.55 -11.17 3.28
C THR A 28 11.66 -10.17 2.54
N LEU A 29 10.42 -10.56 2.29
CA LEU A 29 9.38 -9.67 1.80
C LEU A 29 8.53 -9.17 2.98
N LEU A 30 8.26 -7.87 3.04
CA LEU A 30 7.31 -7.28 3.97
C LEU A 30 6.12 -6.73 3.17
N LEU A 31 4.93 -7.29 3.41
CA LEU A 31 3.71 -6.99 2.66
C LEU A 31 2.79 -6.08 3.49
N VAL A 32 2.37 -4.95 2.92
CA VAL A 32 1.50 -3.96 3.58
C VAL A 32 0.24 -3.74 2.77
N HIS A 33 -0.89 -4.16 3.32
CA HIS A 33 -2.22 -4.03 2.70
C HIS A 33 -2.76 -2.60 2.76
N GLY A 34 -3.78 -2.33 1.96
CA GLY A 34 -4.48 -1.06 1.92
C GLY A 34 -5.93 -1.12 2.43
N TYR A 35 -6.74 -0.20 1.94
CA TYR A 35 -8.15 -0.05 2.27
C TYR A 35 -9.03 -0.68 1.18
N PRO A 36 -10.06 -1.40 1.52
CA PRO A 36 -10.55 -1.79 2.84
C PRO A 36 -10.11 -3.22 3.23
N ASP A 37 -8.84 -3.52 3.07
CA ASP A 37 -8.28 -4.87 3.16
C ASP A 37 -7.67 -5.18 4.55
N SER A 38 -7.16 -6.39 4.67
CA SER A 38 -6.29 -6.89 5.74
C SER A 38 -5.12 -7.68 5.12
N HIS A 39 -4.25 -8.30 5.94
CA HIS A 39 -3.18 -9.17 5.43
C HIS A 39 -3.70 -10.25 4.47
N GLU A 40 -4.95 -10.64 4.57
CA GLU A 40 -5.56 -11.70 3.76
C GLU A 40 -5.57 -11.40 2.25
N VAL A 41 -5.51 -10.11 1.87
CA VAL A 41 -5.41 -9.70 0.45
C VAL A 41 -4.15 -10.26 -0.22
N TRP A 42 -3.13 -10.55 0.56
CA TRP A 42 -1.85 -11.07 0.09
C TRP A 42 -1.79 -12.59 -0.05
N LEU A 43 -2.77 -13.35 0.47
CA LEU A 43 -2.72 -14.81 0.48
C LEU A 43 -2.53 -15.45 -0.91
N PRO A 44 -3.12 -14.95 -2.01
CA PRO A 44 -2.82 -15.48 -3.33
C PRO A 44 -1.35 -15.32 -3.71
N LEU A 45 -0.75 -14.15 -3.44
CA LEU A 45 0.65 -13.87 -3.70
C LEU A 45 1.59 -14.69 -2.79
N VAL A 46 1.22 -14.88 -1.54
CA VAL A 46 1.98 -15.72 -0.59
C VAL A 46 2.11 -17.14 -1.10
N ARG A 47 1.06 -17.72 -1.68
CA ARG A 47 1.10 -19.07 -2.26
C ARG A 47 2.12 -19.20 -3.39
N GLU A 48 2.29 -18.15 -4.18
CA GLU A 48 3.25 -18.12 -5.30
C GLU A 48 4.70 -17.96 -4.84
N LEU A 49 4.94 -17.29 -3.71
CA LEU A 49 6.28 -16.86 -3.30
C LEU A 49 6.85 -17.60 -2.09
N ALA A 50 6.03 -18.30 -1.31
CA ALA A 50 6.46 -18.89 -0.04
C ALA A 50 7.56 -19.98 -0.18
N ALA A 51 7.72 -20.60 -1.33
CA ALA A 51 8.79 -21.57 -1.56
C ALA A 51 10.19 -20.90 -1.53
N ASP A 52 10.29 -19.68 -2.03
CA ASP A 52 11.57 -19.02 -2.28
C ASP A 52 11.86 -17.90 -1.26
N TYR A 53 10.82 -17.29 -0.69
CA TYR A 53 10.92 -16.10 0.14
C TYR A 53 10.46 -16.33 1.57
N ARG A 54 11.09 -15.62 2.49
CA ARG A 54 10.52 -15.37 3.82
C ARG A 54 9.53 -14.22 3.70
N ILE A 55 8.28 -14.46 4.05
CA ILE A 55 7.20 -13.49 3.87
C ILE A 55 6.68 -13.06 5.24
N ILE A 56 6.62 -11.75 5.45
CA ILE A 56 6.02 -11.10 6.61
C ILE A 56 4.89 -10.22 6.10
N ALA A 57 3.72 -10.31 6.72
CA ALA A 57 2.64 -9.35 6.55
C ALA A 57 2.11 -8.94 7.92
N TYR A 58 1.47 -7.80 8.01
CA TYR A 58 0.78 -7.40 9.22
C TYR A 58 -0.54 -6.71 8.89
N ASP A 59 -1.47 -6.79 9.81
CA ASP A 59 -2.67 -5.96 9.77
C ASP A 59 -2.30 -4.56 10.24
N VAL A 60 -2.57 -3.57 9.41
CA VAL A 60 -2.37 -2.15 9.74
C VAL A 60 -3.22 -1.79 10.95
N ARG A 61 -2.77 -0.85 11.78
CA ARG A 61 -3.57 -0.36 12.92
C ARG A 61 -5.02 -0.10 12.53
N GLY A 62 -5.95 -0.62 13.29
CA GLY A 62 -7.38 -0.50 13.03
C GLY A 62 -7.95 -1.49 12.03
N ALA A 63 -7.14 -2.34 11.41
CA ALA A 63 -7.56 -3.39 10.47
C ALA A 63 -7.31 -4.79 11.01
N GLY A 64 -8.02 -5.76 10.49
CA GLY A 64 -7.85 -7.17 10.80
C GLY A 64 -7.89 -7.46 12.30
N ALA A 65 -6.85 -8.12 12.78
CA ALA A 65 -6.69 -8.46 14.20
C ALA A 65 -5.79 -7.48 14.99
N SER A 66 -5.32 -6.42 14.35
CA SER A 66 -4.54 -5.37 15.00
C SER A 66 -5.41 -4.47 15.88
N GLU A 67 -4.80 -3.86 16.87
CA GLU A 67 -5.48 -2.95 17.80
C GLU A 67 -6.03 -1.72 17.08
N VAL A 68 -7.20 -1.26 17.51
CA VAL A 68 -7.93 -0.13 16.91
C VAL A 68 -7.63 1.14 17.70
N PRO A 69 -6.98 2.14 17.12
CA PRO A 69 -6.79 3.42 17.78
C PRO A 69 -8.12 4.12 18.04
N SER A 70 -8.22 4.79 19.19
CA SER A 70 -9.45 5.52 19.58
C SER A 70 -9.63 6.84 18.84
N ARG A 71 -8.54 7.50 18.44
CA ARG A 71 -8.54 8.85 17.88
C ARG A 71 -8.15 8.85 16.42
N ILE A 72 -8.81 9.70 15.60
CA ILE A 72 -8.48 9.88 14.17
C ILE A 72 -7.00 10.26 13.96
N ARG A 73 -6.46 11.14 14.80
CA ARG A 73 -5.05 11.57 14.72
C ARG A 73 -4.03 10.45 14.87
N ASP A 74 -4.42 9.31 15.46
CA ASP A 74 -3.55 8.15 15.63
C ASP A 74 -3.38 7.35 14.32
N TYR A 75 -4.14 7.70 13.27
CA TYR A 75 -3.99 7.17 11.90
C TYR A 75 -3.09 8.02 11.00
N ARG A 76 -2.38 9.01 11.54
CA ARG A 76 -1.46 9.85 10.76
C ARG A 76 -0.27 9.04 10.23
N LEU A 77 0.20 9.41 9.03
CA LEU A 77 1.29 8.73 8.33
C LEU A 77 2.56 8.51 9.16
N PRO A 78 3.05 9.45 9.97
CA PRO A 78 4.23 9.18 10.82
C PRO A 78 4.02 8.03 11.81
N ARG A 79 2.82 7.86 12.36
CA ARG A 79 2.50 6.73 13.24
C ARG A 79 2.51 5.40 12.49
N LEU A 80 1.97 5.40 11.28
CA LEU A 80 1.98 4.23 10.39
C LEU A 80 3.41 3.83 9.98
N ALA A 81 4.27 4.81 9.72
CA ALA A 81 5.68 4.57 9.45
C ALA A 81 6.42 4.01 10.69
N ASN A 82 6.10 4.49 11.90
CA ASN A 82 6.64 3.95 13.13
C ASN A 82 6.22 2.49 13.35
N ASP A 83 4.98 2.13 13.02
CA ASP A 83 4.51 0.74 13.06
C ASP A 83 5.31 -0.16 12.12
N LEU A 84 5.49 0.28 10.88
CA LEU A 84 6.27 -0.45 9.88
C LEU A 84 7.72 -0.67 10.35
N GLU A 85 8.35 0.37 10.89
CA GLU A 85 9.69 0.25 11.48
C GLU A 85 9.71 -0.75 12.64
N ALA A 86 8.72 -0.70 13.54
CA ALA A 86 8.62 -1.63 14.66
C ALA A 86 8.49 -3.09 14.20
N VAL A 87 7.71 -3.35 13.15
CA VAL A 87 7.58 -4.68 12.55
C VAL A 87 8.91 -5.15 11.97
N ILE A 88 9.63 -4.31 11.22
CA ILE A 88 10.94 -4.68 10.66
C ILE A 88 11.93 -5.00 11.77
N ARG A 89 12.06 -4.13 12.77
CA ARG A 89 13.02 -4.30 13.88
C ARG A 89 12.72 -5.53 14.72
N ALA A 90 11.45 -5.86 14.93
CA ALA A 90 11.04 -7.03 15.71
C ALA A 90 11.24 -8.34 14.95
N LEU A 91 10.96 -8.37 13.65
CA LEU A 91 10.87 -9.60 12.89
C LEU A 91 12.02 -9.82 11.89
N SER A 92 12.76 -8.78 11.52
CA SER A 92 13.90 -8.86 10.60
C SER A 92 15.06 -7.96 11.06
N PRO A 93 15.56 -8.10 12.33
CA PRO A 93 16.56 -7.18 12.88
C PRO A 93 17.89 -7.21 12.13
N ASP A 94 18.27 -8.36 11.57
CA ASP A 94 19.57 -8.60 10.95
C ASP A 94 19.57 -8.56 9.43
N ARG A 95 18.39 -8.36 8.82
CA ARG A 95 18.24 -8.37 7.35
C ARG A 95 17.36 -7.23 6.89
N ARG A 96 17.82 -6.53 5.85
CA ARG A 96 16.96 -5.58 5.13
C ARG A 96 15.78 -6.30 4.49
N VAL A 97 14.65 -5.62 4.38
CA VAL A 97 13.44 -6.17 3.80
C VAL A 97 13.15 -5.56 2.42
N HIS A 98 12.58 -6.36 1.53
CA HIS A 98 11.95 -5.88 0.31
C HIS A 98 10.51 -5.56 0.65
N LEU A 99 10.18 -4.27 0.69
CA LEU A 99 8.86 -3.78 1.03
C LEU A 99 7.94 -3.85 -0.19
N VAL A 100 6.76 -4.44 -0.04
CA VAL A 100 5.72 -4.54 -1.08
C VAL A 100 4.42 -4.02 -0.51
N ALA A 101 3.85 -3.01 -1.12
CA ALA A 101 2.68 -2.36 -0.56
C ALA A 101 1.65 -1.97 -1.62
N HIS A 102 0.39 -2.03 -1.24
CA HIS A 102 -0.77 -1.76 -2.09
C HIS A 102 -1.68 -0.71 -1.48
N ASP A 103 -2.20 0.21 -2.30
CA ASP A 103 -3.19 1.22 -1.93
C ASP A 103 -2.74 2.06 -0.72
N TRP A 104 -3.51 2.14 0.36
CA TRP A 104 -3.09 2.81 1.60
C TRP A 104 -1.84 2.21 2.24
N GLY A 105 -1.60 0.92 2.03
CA GLY A 105 -0.33 0.29 2.39
C GLY A 105 0.85 0.93 1.65
N SER A 106 0.68 1.24 0.37
CA SER A 106 1.67 1.97 -0.42
C SER A 106 1.80 3.43 0.02
N ILE A 107 0.69 4.13 0.26
CA ILE A 107 0.70 5.52 0.72
C ILE A 107 1.48 5.65 2.03
N GLN A 108 1.22 4.81 3.02
CA GLN A 108 1.95 4.83 4.29
C GLN A 108 3.40 4.37 4.15
N SER A 109 3.68 3.45 3.23
CA SER A 109 5.04 2.98 2.96
C SER A 109 5.89 4.08 2.33
N TRP A 110 5.33 4.97 1.54
CA TRP A 110 6.03 6.17 1.05
C TRP A 110 6.52 7.06 2.20
N GLU A 111 5.74 7.17 3.29
CA GLU A 111 6.20 7.87 4.49
C GLU A 111 7.46 7.19 5.06
N ALA A 112 7.46 5.86 5.16
CA ALA A 112 8.57 5.08 5.67
C ALA A 112 9.81 5.13 4.76
N VAL A 113 9.65 4.92 3.45
CA VAL A 113 10.80 4.88 2.51
C VAL A 113 11.47 6.23 2.29
N THR A 114 10.79 7.31 2.63
CA THR A 114 11.34 8.68 2.58
C THR A 114 11.84 9.15 3.95
N GLU A 115 11.75 8.31 4.98
CA GLU A 115 12.25 8.62 6.32
C GLU A 115 13.70 8.16 6.49
N PRO A 116 14.68 9.06 6.70
CA PRO A 116 16.10 8.71 6.71
C PRO A 116 16.48 7.59 7.69
N ARG A 117 15.79 7.50 8.84
CA ARG A 117 16.06 6.45 9.85
C ARG A 117 15.54 5.07 9.45
N ILE A 118 14.58 4.99 8.51
CA ILE A 118 13.97 3.73 8.06
C ILE A 118 14.63 3.23 6.77
N GLN A 119 15.09 4.10 5.89
CA GLN A 119 15.72 3.73 4.62
C GLN A 119 16.80 2.64 4.76
N PRO A 120 17.71 2.67 5.75
CA PRO A 120 18.71 1.62 5.91
C PRO A 120 18.17 0.22 6.18
N LEU A 121 16.92 0.11 6.64
CA LEU A 121 16.25 -1.17 6.91
C LEU A 121 15.65 -1.79 5.64
N LEU A 122 15.61 -1.05 4.54
CA LEU A 122 14.94 -1.43 3.30
C LEU A 122 15.96 -1.79 2.22
N ALA A 123 15.75 -2.93 1.56
CA ALA A 123 16.52 -3.33 0.39
C ALA A 123 15.92 -2.74 -0.90
N SER A 124 14.60 -2.71 -0.98
CA SER A 124 13.83 -2.16 -2.10
C SER A 124 12.39 -1.87 -1.70
N TYR A 125 11.66 -1.17 -2.56
CA TYR A 125 10.25 -0.88 -2.37
C TYR A 125 9.46 -1.10 -3.64
N THR A 126 8.44 -1.95 -3.59
CA THR A 126 7.43 -2.11 -4.64
C THR A 126 6.14 -1.42 -4.25
N SER A 127 5.79 -0.37 -4.99
CA SER A 127 4.60 0.46 -4.81
C SER A 127 3.54 0.08 -5.82
N ILE A 128 2.34 -0.30 -5.36
CA ILE A 128 1.21 -0.71 -6.20
C ILE A 128 0.00 0.16 -5.87
N SER A 129 -0.47 0.95 -6.84
CA SER A 129 -1.73 1.72 -6.74
C SER A 129 -1.85 2.63 -5.51
N GLY A 130 -0.76 3.24 -5.07
CA GLY A 130 -0.77 4.12 -3.90
C GLY A 130 0.38 5.13 -3.94
N PRO A 131 0.13 6.42 -4.29
CA PRO A 131 1.15 7.45 -4.36
C PRO A 131 1.52 8.00 -2.99
N CYS A 132 2.67 8.66 -2.89
CA CYS A 132 2.98 9.55 -1.78
C CYS A 132 2.06 10.78 -1.84
N LEU A 133 1.33 11.08 -0.77
CA LEU A 133 0.39 12.21 -0.74
C LEU A 133 1.10 13.55 -0.88
N ASP A 134 2.29 13.70 -0.34
CA ASP A 134 3.10 14.91 -0.52
C ASP A 134 3.49 15.09 -2.01
N HIS A 135 3.89 14.01 -2.69
CA HIS A 135 4.18 14.06 -4.12
C HIS A 135 2.95 14.45 -4.95
N VAL A 136 1.77 13.94 -4.59
CA VAL A 136 0.51 14.36 -5.23
C VAL A 136 0.25 15.84 -5.04
N GLY A 137 0.48 16.39 -3.85
CA GLY A 137 0.37 17.81 -3.58
C GLY A 137 1.31 18.66 -4.45
N HIS A 138 2.56 18.24 -4.63
CA HIS A 138 3.50 18.87 -5.55
C HIS A 138 3.08 18.74 -7.02
N TRP A 139 2.60 17.58 -7.43
CA TRP A 139 2.07 17.35 -8.78
C TRP A 139 0.90 18.29 -9.09
N MET A 140 -0.06 18.44 -8.18
CA MET A 140 -1.19 19.37 -8.35
C MET A 140 -0.71 20.80 -8.53
N ARG A 141 0.26 21.24 -7.72
CA ARG A 141 0.85 22.59 -7.84
C ARG A 141 1.58 22.79 -9.16
N SER A 142 2.30 21.77 -9.64
CA SER A 142 2.96 21.77 -10.95
C SER A 142 1.94 21.95 -12.07
N ARG A 143 0.85 21.16 -12.06
CA ARG A 143 -0.23 21.27 -13.08
C ARG A 143 -0.89 22.67 -13.10
N LEU A 144 -1.12 23.26 -11.94
CA LEU A 144 -1.67 24.61 -11.84
C LEU A 144 -0.71 25.69 -12.41
N ARG A 145 0.60 25.51 -12.20
CA ARG A 145 1.62 26.46 -12.71
C ARG A 145 1.82 26.39 -14.22
N GLU A 146 1.61 25.25 -14.84
CA GLU A 146 1.78 25.06 -16.28
C GLU A 146 0.83 25.92 -17.12
N ARG A 147 -0.34 26.28 -16.59
CA ARG A 147 -1.36 27.11 -17.24
C ARG A 147 -1.77 26.59 -18.64
N ARG A 148 -1.73 25.25 -18.84
CA ARG A 148 -2.10 24.57 -20.08
C ARG A 148 -3.43 23.83 -19.90
N ALA A 149 -4.28 23.85 -20.91
CA ALA A 149 -5.56 23.15 -20.90
C ALA A 149 -5.39 21.66 -20.58
N GLY A 150 -4.39 20.99 -21.15
CA GLY A 150 -4.09 19.59 -20.89
C GLY A 150 -3.74 19.30 -19.41
N ALA A 151 -2.98 20.19 -18.77
CA ALA A 151 -2.63 20.05 -17.33
C ALA A 151 -3.88 20.18 -16.45
N TYR A 152 -4.76 21.12 -16.75
CA TYR A 152 -6.04 21.28 -16.04
C TYR A 152 -6.97 20.07 -16.26
N LEU A 153 -7.01 19.50 -17.46
CA LEU A 153 -7.80 18.30 -17.75
C LEU A 153 -7.28 17.09 -16.99
N GLN A 154 -5.96 16.92 -16.88
CA GLN A 154 -5.36 15.85 -16.06
C GLN A 154 -5.74 16.01 -14.58
N MET A 155 -5.63 17.22 -14.05
CA MET A 155 -6.00 17.52 -12.66
C MET A 155 -7.50 17.30 -12.42
N LEU A 156 -8.37 17.79 -13.31
CA LEU A 156 -9.81 17.58 -13.23
C LEU A 156 -10.15 16.07 -13.29
N GLY A 157 -9.50 15.35 -14.20
CA GLY A 157 -9.67 13.90 -14.31
C GLY A 157 -9.32 13.17 -13.02
N GLN A 158 -8.22 13.56 -12.33
CA GLN A 158 -7.86 12.98 -11.04
C GLN A 158 -8.87 13.37 -9.95
N LEU A 159 -9.31 14.63 -9.90
CA LEU A 159 -10.31 15.09 -8.93
C LEU A 159 -11.63 14.33 -9.09
N LEU A 160 -12.08 14.10 -10.33
CA LEU A 160 -13.27 13.28 -10.61
C LEU A 160 -13.10 11.82 -10.17
N SER A 161 -11.90 11.24 -10.34
CA SER A 161 -11.59 9.90 -9.83
C SER A 161 -11.51 9.83 -8.30
N SER A 162 -11.32 10.97 -7.65
CA SER A 162 -11.13 11.10 -6.20
C SER A 162 -12.39 11.53 -5.44
N TRP A 163 -13.57 11.50 -6.08
CA TRP A 163 -14.85 11.90 -5.46
C TRP A 163 -15.14 11.17 -4.13
N TYR A 164 -14.72 9.91 -4.05
CA TYR A 164 -14.90 9.06 -2.86
C TYR A 164 -14.15 9.59 -1.64
N ILE A 165 -13.09 10.38 -1.82
CA ILE A 165 -12.35 11.00 -0.72
C ILE A 165 -13.25 12.00 0.00
N ALA A 166 -13.99 12.84 -0.73
CA ALA A 166 -14.98 13.75 -0.15
C ALA A 166 -16.08 12.97 0.59
N PHE A 167 -16.56 11.88 0.01
CA PHE A 167 -17.51 10.99 0.65
C PHE A 167 -16.98 10.42 1.98
N PHE A 168 -15.72 9.96 2.03
CA PHE A 168 -15.10 9.43 3.25
C PHE A 168 -14.87 10.49 4.34
N HIS A 169 -14.87 11.78 3.99
CA HIS A 169 -14.80 12.86 4.97
C HIS A 169 -16.17 13.20 5.58
N THR A 170 -17.27 12.72 5.03
CA THR A 170 -18.58 12.93 5.63
C THR A 170 -18.71 12.14 6.94
N PRO A 171 -19.31 12.73 8.00
CA PRO A 171 -19.51 12.02 9.25
C PRO A 171 -20.51 10.88 9.10
N LEU A 172 -20.21 9.71 9.64
CA LEU A 172 -21.05 8.52 9.75
C LEU A 172 -21.53 7.90 8.42
N LEU A 173 -21.62 8.65 7.33
CA LEU A 173 -22.19 8.17 6.07
C LEU A 173 -21.41 6.98 5.47
N PRO A 174 -20.07 7.00 5.38
CA PRO A 174 -19.31 5.85 4.90
C PRO A 174 -19.46 4.62 5.79
N GLU A 175 -19.45 4.82 7.11
CA GLU A 175 -19.61 3.74 8.10
C GLU A 175 -20.97 3.06 7.98
N LEU A 176 -22.05 3.84 7.78
CA LEU A 176 -23.40 3.33 7.57
C LEU A 176 -23.54 2.63 6.21
N THR A 177 -22.89 3.16 5.17
CA THR A 177 -22.85 2.54 3.84
C THR A 177 -22.23 1.13 3.92
N TRP A 178 -21.12 0.97 4.61
CA TRP A 178 -20.52 -0.34 4.86
C TRP A 178 -21.47 -1.28 5.62
N ARG A 179 -22.08 -0.78 6.69
CA ARG A 179 -22.97 -1.58 7.55
C ARG A 179 -24.22 -2.07 6.81
N PHE A 180 -24.85 -1.21 6.03
CA PHE A 180 -26.18 -1.48 5.47
C PHE A 180 -26.18 -1.99 4.02
N GLY A 181 -25.03 -2.14 3.37
CA GLY A 181 -25.04 -2.65 2.01
C GLY A 181 -23.67 -2.99 1.41
N LEU A 182 -22.68 -2.10 1.58
CA LEU A 182 -21.43 -2.23 0.86
C LEU A 182 -20.65 -3.50 1.23
N ALA A 183 -20.63 -3.91 2.49
CA ALA A 183 -19.96 -5.14 2.92
C ALA A 183 -20.52 -6.38 2.21
N ARG A 184 -21.85 -6.46 2.04
CA ARG A 184 -22.50 -7.57 1.31
C ARG A 184 -22.25 -7.49 -0.20
N ALA A 185 -22.22 -6.28 -0.75
CA ALA A 185 -22.00 -6.05 -2.17
C ALA A 185 -20.53 -6.21 -2.58
N TRP A 186 -19.58 -6.14 -1.63
CA TRP A 186 -18.15 -6.08 -1.89
C TRP A 186 -17.62 -7.21 -2.79
N PRO A 187 -17.95 -8.50 -2.56
CA PRO A 187 -17.50 -9.58 -3.45
C PRO A 187 -18.03 -9.43 -4.88
N SER A 188 -19.26 -8.93 -5.03
CA SER A 188 -19.86 -8.70 -6.34
C SER A 188 -19.25 -7.51 -7.07
N LEU A 189 -18.86 -6.47 -6.34
CA LEU A 189 -18.11 -5.34 -6.89
C LEU A 189 -16.75 -5.78 -7.39
N LEU A 190 -15.98 -6.53 -6.60
CA LEU A 190 -14.68 -7.07 -7.02
C LEU A 190 -14.81 -7.94 -8.28
N ARG A 191 -15.85 -8.79 -8.38
CA ARG A 191 -16.09 -9.57 -9.59
C ARG A 191 -16.42 -8.72 -10.81
N ARG A 192 -17.36 -7.78 -10.66
CA ARG A 192 -17.92 -7.01 -11.79
C ARG A 192 -17.03 -5.87 -12.25
N VAL A 193 -16.38 -5.19 -11.29
CA VAL A 193 -15.61 -3.97 -11.55
C VAL A 193 -14.13 -4.29 -11.80
N GLU A 194 -13.57 -5.21 -11.00
CA GLU A 194 -12.15 -5.56 -11.05
C GLU A 194 -11.87 -6.87 -11.83
N GLY A 195 -12.92 -7.61 -12.21
CA GLY A 195 -12.77 -8.86 -12.95
C GLY A 195 -12.19 -10.02 -12.16
N ILE A 196 -12.27 -9.98 -10.82
CA ILE A 196 -11.73 -11.02 -9.95
C ILE A 196 -12.73 -12.16 -9.86
N ALA A 197 -12.42 -13.31 -10.48
CA ALA A 197 -13.35 -14.43 -10.59
C ALA A 197 -13.76 -15.02 -9.22
N LYS A 198 -12.81 -15.12 -8.29
CA LYS A 198 -13.03 -15.66 -6.95
C LYS A 198 -12.48 -14.68 -5.90
N PRO A 199 -13.18 -13.60 -5.61
CA PRO A 199 -12.73 -12.64 -4.61
C PRO A 199 -12.72 -13.29 -3.24
N HIS A 200 -11.57 -13.25 -2.57
CA HIS A 200 -11.50 -13.52 -1.13
C HIS A 200 -11.95 -12.25 -0.39
N VAL A 201 -12.84 -12.42 0.55
CA VAL A 201 -13.31 -11.35 1.41
C VAL A 201 -12.90 -11.67 2.83
N SER A 202 -12.18 -10.76 3.46
CA SER A 202 -11.74 -10.89 4.84
C SER A 202 -12.93 -11.06 5.78
N THR A 203 -12.77 -11.87 6.82
CA THR A 203 -13.76 -12.00 7.90
C THR A 203 -14.01 -10.69 8.65
N THR A 204 -13.06 -9.75 8.58
CA THR A 204 -13.13 -8.41 9.19
C THR A 204 -13.56 -7.30 8.22
N GLN A 205 -13.99 -7.65 7.00
CA GLN A 205 -14.26 -6.69 5.91
C GLN A 205 -15.15 -5.52 6.30
N LEU A 206 -16.24 -5.77 7.03
CA LEU A 206 -17.15 -4.72 7.49
C LEU A 206 -16.42 -3.72 8.41
N GLN A 207 -15.71 -4.23 9.40
CA GLN A 207 -14.97 -3.41 10.36
C GLN A 207 -13.81 -2.66 9.71
N ASP A 208 -13.09 -3.31 8.80
CA ASP A 208 -11.97 -2.73 8.05
C ASP A 208 -12.45 -1.58 7.17
N GLY A 209 -13.57 -1.77 6.48
CA GLY A 209 -14.22 -0.73 5.70
C GLY A 209 -14.66 0.47 6.54
N GLN A 210 -15.30 0.23 7.68
CA GLN A 210 -15.75 1.28 8.57
C GLN A 210 -14.61 2.05 9.25
N ARG A 211 -13.58 1.36 9.72
CA ARG A 211 -12.47 1.95 10.49
C ARG A 211 -11.44 2.62 9.59
N GLY A 212 -11.19 2.05 8.41
CA GLY A 212 -10.18 2.53 7.48
C GLY A 212 -10.46 3.91 6.90
N VAL A 213 -11.69 4.42 6.93
CA VAL A 213 -12.00 5.80 6.52
C VAL A 213 -11.24 6.84 7.35
N ARG A 214 -10.79 6.48 8.55
CA ARG A 214 -9.98 7.35 9.41
C ARG A 214 -8.61 7.66 8.80
N LEU A 215 -8.06 6.78 7.97
CA LEU A 215 -6.83 7.03 7.20
C LEU A 215 -6.99 8.27 6.29
N TYR A 216 -8.12 8.35 5.60
CA TYR A 216 -8.44 9.51 4.74
C TYR A 216 -8.59 10.78 5.56
N ARG A 217 -9.40 10.74 6.61
CA ARG A 217 -9.70 11.89 7.48
C ARG A 217 -8.46 12.43 8.20
N ALA A 218 -7.50 11.56 8.56
CA ALA A 218 -6.29 11.95 9.26
C ALA A 218 -5.24 12.61 8.37
N ASN A 219 -5.21 12.33 7.05
CA ASN A 219 -4.02 12.58 6.24
C ASN A 219 -4.23 13.42 4.98
N PHE A 220 -5.37 13.28 4.27
CA PHE A 220 -5.50 13.83 2.92
C PHE A 220 -5.35 15.35 2.86
N ILE A 221 -6.12 16.06 3.66
CA ILE A 221 -6.17 17.53 3.59
C ILE A 221 -4.80 18.13 3.91
N SER A 222 -4.18 17.69 5.00
CA SER A 222 -2.89 18.26 5.43
C SER A 222 -1.77 18.01 4.41
N SER A 223 -1.68 16.82 3.85
CA SER A 223 -0.61 16.46 2.92
C SER A 223 -0.76 17.13 1.55
N LEU A 224 -1.99 17.28 1.06
CA LEU A 224 -2.22 17.93 -0.24
C LEU A 224 -2.00 19.44 -0.19
N PHE A 225 -2.42 20.11 0.89
CA PHE A 225 -2.32 21.56 1.00
C PHE A 225 -0.97 22.07 1.51
N ARG A 226 -0.22 21.24 2.25
CA ARG A 226 1.11 21.55 2.76
C ARG A 226 2.10 20.43 2.46
N PRO A 227 2.35 20.13 1.16
CA PRO A 227 3.22 19.02 0.80
C PRO A 227 4.67 19.29 1.20
N ARG A 228 5.28 18.26 1.82
CA ARG A 228 6.70 18.24 2.19
C ARG A 228 7.52 17.71 1.03
N GLU A 229 8.79 18.04 0.98
CA GLU A 229 9.74 17.40 0.09
C GLU A 229 10.15 16.05 0.67
N ARG A 230 9.82 14.96 -0.05
CA ARG A 230 10.03 13.59 0.40
C ARG A 230 10.84 12.82 -0.64
N HIS A 231 12.12 12.57 -0.32
CA HIS A 231 13.07 11.89 -1.19
C HIS A 231 13.45 10.52 -0.64
N THR A 232 13.84 9.61 -1.53
CA THR A 232 14.37 8.30 -1.15
C THR A 232 15.47 7.85 -2.10
N ASP A 233 16.50 7.23 -1.54
CA ASP A 233 17.54 6.51 -2.27
C ASP A 233 17.24 5.00 -2.36
N VAL A 234 16.17 4.54 -1.71
CA VAL A 234 15.72 3.15 -1.80
C VAL A 234 15.27 2.87 -3.24
N PRO A 235 15.75 1.78 -3.87
CA PRO A 235 15.28 1.38 -5.20
C PRO A 235 13.77 1.13 -5.20
N VAL A 236 13.06 1.77 -6.14
CA VAL A 236 11.60 1.69 -6.25
C VAL A 236 11.18 0.95 -7.50
N HIS A 237 10.32 -0.04 -7.32
CA HIS A 237 9.57 -0.70 -8.37
C HIS A 237 8.13 -0.19 -8.34
N LEU A 238 7.76 0.60 -9.33
CA LEU A 238 6.44 1.19 -9.45
C LEU A 238 5.57 0.35 -10.38
N VAL A 239 4.53 -0.27 -9.84
CA VAL A 239 3.53 -1.01 -10.59
C VAL A 239 2.28 -0.16 -10.73
N ILE A 240 1.92 0.19 -11.97
CA ILE A 240 0.79 1.07 -12.29
C ILE A 240 -0.27 0.27 -13.05
N PRO A 241 -1.38 -0.09 -12.42
CA PRO A 241 -2.56 -0.60 -13.11
C PRO A 241 -3.22 0.54 -13.91
N THR A 242 -3.25 0.44 -15.24
CA THR A 242 -3.71 1.54 -16.11
C THR A 242 -5.22 1.71 -16.16
N ARG A 243 -5.98 0.72 -15.65
CA ARG A 243 -7.44 0.76 -15.48
C ARG A 243 -7.87 1.07 -14.06
N ASP A 244 -6.93 1.47 -13.20
CA ASP A 244 -7.24 1.91 -11.84
C ASP A 244 -8.16 3.12 -11.88
N ARG A 245 -9.30 3.01 -11.21
CA ARG A 245 -10.32 4.06 -11.17
C ARG A 245 -10.05 5.12 -10.12
N PHE A 246 -9.12 4.84 -9.20
CA PHE A 246 -8.82 5.68 -8.03
C PHE A 246 -7.51 6.45 -8.20
N VAL A 247 -6.49 5.79 -8.76
CA VAL A 247 -5.13 6.33 -8.90
C VAL A 247 -4.76 6.34 -10.38
N ARG A 248 -4.71 7.52 -10.99
CA ARG A 248 -4.36 7.65 -12.40
C ARG A 248 -2.85 7.63 -12.62
N PRO A 249 -2.37 7.06 -13.75
CA PRO A 249 -0.94 6.96 -14.06
C PRO A 249 -0.19 8.29 -14.03
N GLN A 250 -0.84 9.39 -14.39
CA GLN A 250 -0.24 10.73 -14.45
C GLN A 250 0.27 11.25 -13.09
N LEU A 251 -0.26 10.72 -11.98
CA LEU A 251 0.22 11.08 -10.63
C LEU A 251 1.68 10.72 -10.40
N PHE A 252 2.23 9.81 -11.22
CA PHE A 252 3.61 9.31 -11.09
C PHE A 252 4.58 9.91 -12.10
N ASP A 253 4.15 10.86 -12.93
CA ASP A 253 4.98 11.40 -14.02
C ASP A 253 6.26 12.12 -13.52
N GLU A 254 6.22 12.71 -12.33
CA GLU A 254 7.35 13.42 -11.73
C GLU A 254 8.10 12.59 -10.67
N LEU A 255 7.82 11.28 -10.56
CA LEU A 255 8.33 10.46 -9.45
C LEU A 255 9.86 10.34 -9.43
N THR A 256 10.52 10.38 -10.58
CA THR A 256 12.00 10.36 -10.66
C THR A 256 12.68 11.52 -9.93
N ARG A 257 11.97 12.63 -9.74
CA ARG A 257 12.44 13.76 -8.92
C ARG A 257 12.65 13.34 -7.45
N TRP A 258 11.82 12.43 -6.97
CA TRP A 258 11.76 12.04 -5.56
C TRP A 258 12.46 10.70 -5.29
N ALA A 259 12.46 9.82 -6.29
CA ALA A 259 13.02 8.48 -6.25
C ALA A 259 13.82 8.26 -7.54
N PRO A 260 15.12 8.62 -7.58
CA PRO A 260 15.91 8.57 -8.79
C PRO A 260 16.16 7.14 -9.29
N THR A 261 16.19 6.14 -8.41
CA THR A 261 16.32 4.73 -8.78
C THR A 261 14.93 4.11 -8.90
N LEU A 262 14.35 4.22 -10.11
CA LEU A 262 12.95 3.87 -10.38
C LEU A 262 12.83 2.90 -11.55
N TRP A 263 12.13 1.79 -11.33
CA TRP A 263 11.61 0.91 -12.39
C TRP A 263 10.09 1.07 -12.46
N ARG A 264 9.62 1.63 -13.56
CA ARG A 264 8.20 1.83 -13.83
C ARG A 264 7.67 0.70 -14.67
N ARG A 265 6.58 0.09 -14.25
CA ARG A 265 5.88 -0.98 -14.96
C ARG A 265 4.39 -0.67 -15.02
N GLU A 266 3.86 -0.61 -16.22
CA GLU A 266 2.43 -0.41 -16.46
C GLU A 266 1.77 -1.74 -16.85
N VAL A 267 0.57 -1.97 -16.33
CA VAL A 267 -0.21 -3.17 -16.61
C VAL A 267 -1.68 -2.83 -16.85
N ARG A 268 -2.29 -3.45 -17.85
CA ARG A 268 -3.72 -3.28 -18.14
C ARG A 268 -4.57 -4.06 -17.14
N ALA A 269 -4.70 -3.54 -15.94
CA ALA A 269 -5.44 -4.13 -14.83
C ALA A 269 -6.15 -3.06 -14.00
N GLY A 270 -7.08 -3.46 -13.14
CA GLY A 270 -7.75 -2.59 -12.17
C GLY A 270 -6.94 -2.40 -10.89
N HIS A 271 -7.55 -1.75 -9.91
CA HIS A 271 -6.91 -1.38 -8.64
C HIS A 271 -6.39 -2.59 -7.85
N TRP A 272 -7.12 -3.72 -7.82
CA TRP A 272 -6.72 -4.97 -7.16
C TRP A 272 -6.01 -5.95 -8.12
N GLN A 273 -5.03 -5.45 -8.88
CA GLN A 273 -4.20 -6.27 -9.76
C GLN A 273 -3.55 -7.46 -9.04
N LEU A 274 -3.16 -7.28 -7.77
CA LEU A 274 -2.56 -8.33 -6.94
C LEU A 274 -3.51 -9.52 -6.69
N LEU A 275 -4.81 -9.32 -6.73
CA LEU A 275 -5.82 -10.37 -6.63
C LEU A 275 -6.19 -10.96 -7.99
N ALA A 276 -6.20 -10.14 -9.03
CA ALA A 276 -6.56 -10.57 -10.38
C ALA A 276 -5.47 -11.42 -11.03
N GLU A 277 -4.20 -11.05 -10.83
CA GLU A 277 -3.04 -11.67 -11.49
C GLU A 277 -1.86 -11.87 -10.50
N PRO A 278 -2.03 -12.64 -9.42
CA PRO A 278 -0.98 -12.83 -8.41
C PRO A 278 0.28 -13.47 -8.98
N GLN A 279 0.17 -14.36 -9.98
CA GLN A 279 1.30 -15.00 -10.65
C GLN A 279 2.17 -14.00 -11.41
N ARG A 280 1.55 -13.04 -12.09
CA ARG A 280 2.26 -11.96 -12.80
C ARG A 280 3.00 -11.06 -11.83
N LEU A 281 2.35 -10.68 -10.74
CA LEU A 281 2.99 -9.88 -9.69
C LEU A 281 4.15 -10.65 -9.05
N ALA A 282 3.99 -11.95 -8.78
CA ALA A 282 5.06 -12.79 -8.24
C ALA A 282 6.28 -12.85 -9.17
N LEU A 283 6.06 -12.99 -10.48
CA LEU A 283 7.14 -12.96 -11.48
C LEU A 283 7.92 -11.64 -11.43
N TRP A 284 7.21 -10.51 -11.41
CA TRP A 284 7.84 -9.19 -11.37
C TRP A 284 8.59 -8.93 -10.07
N LEU A 285 8.08 -9.43 -8.95
CA LEU A 285 8.78 -9.33 -7.67
C LEU A 285 10.07 -10.16 -7.66
N ARG A 286 10.06 -11.39 -8.24
CA ARG A 286 11.29 -12.17 -8.40
C ARG A 286 12.32 -11.43 -9.24
N GLU A 287 11.93 -10.93 -10.41
CA GLU A 287 12.82 -10.15 -11.29
C GLU A 287 13.45 -8.95 -10.57
N PHE A 288 12.64 -8.22 -9.80
CA PHE A 288 13.10 -7.01 -9.11
C PHE A 288 13.99 -7.32 -7.91
N VAL A 289 13.58 -8.26 -7.06
CA VAL A 289 14.38 -8.69 -5.89
C VAL A 289 15.73 -9.28 -6.33
N ASP A 290 15.74 -10.11 -7.37
CA ASP A 290 16.98 -10.69 -7.91
C ASP A 290 17.94 -9.62 -8.45
N ARG A 291 17.42 -8.52 -8.97
CA ARG A 291 18.22 -7.38 -9.41
C ARG A 291 18.85 -6.65 -8.24
N GLU A 292 18.11 -6.48 -7.15
CA GLU A 292 18.54 -5.73 -5.97
C GLU A 292 19.39 -6.56 -4.99
N GLU A 293 19.46 -7.89 -5.17
CA GLU A 293 20.31 -8.80 -4.40
C GLU A 293 21.35 -9.54 -5.28
N PRO A 294 22.31 -8.83 -5.92
CA PRO A 294 23.25 -9.46 -6.87
C PRO A 294 24.18 -10.51 -6.25
N ALA A 295 24.43 -10.48 -4.95
CA ALA A 295 25.37 -11.33 -4.26
C ALA A 295 24.94 -12.83 -4.17
N ARG A 296 23.66 -13.16 -4.45
CA ARG A 296 23.15 -14.54 -4.41
C ARG A 296 23.29 -15.32 -5.72
N ARG A 297 23.65 -14.64 -6.83
CA ARG A 297 23.86 -15.28 -8.14
C ARG A 297 25.23 -15.96 -8.27
N ALA A 298 26.13 -15.76 -7.32
CA ALA A 298 27.52 -16.24 -7.37
C ALA A 298 27.79 -17.41 -6.41
N SER A 299 26.80 -17.93 -5.72
CA SER A 299 26.86 -19.13 -4.86
C SER A 299 25.93 -20.24 -5.37
#